data_447407d0b1e20516855480a54d800302
#
_entry.id   447407d0b1e20516855480a54d800302
#
_cell.length_a   1.000
_cell.length_b   1.000
_cell.length_c   1.000
_cell.angle_alpha   90.00
_cell.angle_beta   90.00
_cell.angle_gamma   90.00
#
_symmetry.space_group_name_H-M   'P 1'
#
loop_
_entity.id
_entity.type
_entity.pdbx_description
1 polymer ?
#
loop_
_entity_poly.entity_id
_entity_poly.type
_entity_poly.pdbx_seq_one_letter_code
_entity_poly.pdbx_strand_id
1 'polypeptide(L)'
;MAHSSITKFINTINSCITNEKIIINENNKIVKSLICRHKPAITINDYIKRIFKSEIIDEQNYDAIILHTVNLLHYLKTKGIYLNSHSSHRILSTLIMLSSKIIEEYPYSNWYWATLCGVSLEDINIMERTLIQLLDYNLHIVISQQQALNIYKSIY
;
A
#
# COMPACT_ATOMS: atom_id res chain seq x y z
N MET A 1 6.11 9.98 -18.70
CA MET A 1 4.84 10.01 -17.97
C MET A 1 4.85 9.16 -16.69
N ALA A 2 5.23 7.91 -16.71
CA ALA A 2 5.29 7.03 -15.52
C ALA A 2 6.09 7.63 -14.32
N HIS A 3 7.19 8.31 -14.58
CA HIS A 3 7.99 8.97 -13.53
C HIS A 3 7.24 10.10 -12.81
N SER A 4 6.35 10.82 -13.51
CA SER A 4 5.54 11.89 -12.93
C SER A 4 4.49 11.33 -11.96
N SER A 5 3.85 10.22 -12.32
CA SER A 5 2.82 9.57 -11.49
C SER A 5 3.40 9.02 -10.19
N ILE A 6 4.56 8.37 -10.26
CA ILE A 6 5.24 7.86 -9.07
C ILE A 6 5.62 9.01 -8.13
N THR A 7 6.15 10.10 -8.67
CA THR A 7 6.52 11.27 -7.86
C THR A 7 5.30 11.89 -7.17
N LYS A 8 4.18 12.02 -7.88
CA LYS A 8 2.92 12.52 -7.31
C LYS A 8 2.38 11.57 -6.24
N PHE A 9 2.45 10.27 -6.49
CA PHE A 9 2.06 9.25 -5.51
C PHE A 9 2.88 9.37 -4.23
N ILE A 10 4.21 9.47 -4.34
CA ILE A 10 5.12 9.66 -3.20
C ILE A 10 4.74 10.91 -2.39
N ASN A 11 4.45 12.02 -3.06
CA ASN A 11 4.03 13.26 -2.39
C ASN A 11 2.70 13.07 -1.65
N THR A 12 1.74 12.39 -2.26
CA THR A 12 0.47 12.03 -1.62
C THR A 12 0.69 11.17 -0.38
N ILE A 13 1.53 10.15 -0.48
CA ILE A 13 1.84 9.26 0.65
C ILE A 13 2.51 10.04 1.78
N ASN A 14 3.49 10.89 1.49
CA ASN A 14 4.14 11.71 2.51
C ASN A 14 3.15 12.63 3.24
N SER A 15 2.14 13.14 2.57
CA SER A 15 1.08 13.94 3.20
C SER A 15 0.14 13.10 4.08
N CYS A 16 0.07 11.79 3.86
CA CYS A 16 -0.76 10.86 4.63
C CYS A 16 -0.06 10.31 5.88
N ILE A 17 1.27 10.41 5.97
CA ILE A 17 2.02 9.89 7.11
C ILE A 17 1.80 10.82 8.30
N THR A 18 1.31 10.26 9.39
CA THR A 18 1.02 10.97 10.64
C THR A 18 1.92 10.46 11.77
N ASN A 19 1.98 11.23 12.86
CA ASN A 19 2.62 10.79 14.09
C ASN A 19 1.67 9.97 14.98
N GLU A 20 0.44 9.78 14.54
CA GLU A 20 -0.56 9.02 15.29
C GLU A 20 -0.18 7.54 15.35
N LYS A 21 -0.29 6.97 16.53
CA LYS A 21 -0.19 5.54 16.71
C LYS A 21 -1.47 4.91 16.18
N ILE A 22 -1.34 3.86 15.38
CA ILE A 22 -2.49 3.00 15.09
C ILE A 22 -3.02 2.52 16.43
N ILE A 23 -4.28 2.84 16.74
CA ILE A 23 -4.95 2.33 17.94
C ILE A 23 -5.16 0.83 17.71
N ILE A 24 -4.19 0.06 18.17
CA ILE A 24 -4.30 -1.39 18.21
C ILE A 24 -5.20 -1.68 19.41
N ASN A 25 -6.42 -2.10 19.15
CA ASN A 25 -7.19 -2.77 20.17
C ASN A 25 -6.35 -3.98 20.61
N GLU A 26 -5.94 -4.06 21.89
CA GLU A 26 -4.99 -5.05 22.42
C GLU A 26 -5.38 -6.51 22.07
N ASN A 27 -6.64 -6.74 21.76
CA ASN A 27 -7.19 -8.01 21.30
C ASN A 27 -6.94 -8.31 19.80
N ASN A 28 -6.40 -7.36 19.03
CA ASN A 28 -6.21 -7.55 17.59
C ASN A 28 -4.75 -7.88 17.26
N LYS A 29 -4.37 -9.15 17.47
CA LYS A 29 -3.06 -9.70 17.04
C LYS A 29 -2.78 -9.46 15.55
N ILE A 30 -3.83 -9.24 14.79
CA ILE A 30 -3.83 -9.09 13.34
C ILE A 30 -3.04 -7.85 12.90
N VAL A 31 -3.24 -6.71 13.55
CA VAL A 31 -2.59 -5.45 13.13
C VAL A 31 -1.09 -5.41 13.44
N LYS A 32 -0.60 -6.23 14.36
CA LYS A 32 0.83 -6.30 14.70
C LYS A 32 1.72 -6.68 13.51
N SER A 33 1.20 -7.46 12.56
CA SER A 33 1.94 -7.85 11.36
C SER A 33 2.27 -6.68 10.44
N LEU A 34 1.47 -5.61 10.50
CA LEU A 34 1.63 -4.41 9.68
C LEU A 34 2.56 -3.36 10.30
N ILE A 35 3.07 -3.62 11.50
CA ILE A 35 3.90 -2.68 12.24
C ILE A 35 5.32 -3.25 12.38
N CYS A 36 6.31 -2.48 11.95
CA CYS A 36 7.71 -2.81 12.16
C CYS A 36 8.10 -2.57 13.62
N ARG A 37 8.92 -3.45 14.20
CA ARG A 37 9.49 -3.25 15.54
C ARG A 37 10.38 -2.02 15.62
N HIS A 38 11.13 -1.78 14.55
CA HIS A 38 12.01 -0.64 14.39
C HIS A 38 11.64 0.11 13.13
N LYS A 39 11.88 1.43 13.15
CA LYS A 39 11.70 2.25 11.94
C LYS A 39 12.62 1.70 10.85
N PRO A 40 12.11 1.39 9.63
CA PRO A 40 12.94 0.94 8.54
C PRO A 40 14.03 1.95 8.19
N ALA A 41 15.23 1.46 7.86
CA ALA A 41 16.35 2.31 7.47
C ALA A 41 16.15 2.97 6.10
N ILE A 42 15.47 2.28 5.19
CA ILE A 42 15.13 2.83 3.87
C ILE A 42 13.99 3.85 4.01
N THR A 43 14.12 4.99 3.33
CA THR A 43 13.03 5.99 3.30
C THR A 43 11.82 5.45 2.56
N ILE A 44 10.62 5.93 2.90
CA ILE A 44 9.41 5.52 2.18
C ILE A 44 9.49 5.90 0.70
N ASN A 45 10.12 7.02 0.38
CA ASN A 45 10.31 7.47 -0.99
C ASN A 45 11.15 6.48 -1.81
N ASP A 46 12.29 6.07 -1.28
CA ASP A 46 13.18 5.12 -1.96
C ASP A 46 12.55 3.72 -2.03
N TYR A 47 11.78 3.36 -1.00
CA TYR A 47 11.07 2.09 -0.97
C TYR A 47 9.98 2.00 -2.05
N ILE A 48 9.16 3.05 -2.21
CA ILE A 48 8.17 3.13 -3.28
C ILE A 48 8.85 3.10 -4.65
N LYS A 49 9.90 3.89 -4.85
CA LYS A 49 10.67 3.89 -6.10
C LYS A 49 11.24 2.51 -6.43
N ARG A 50 11.76 1.80 -5.42
CA ARG A 50 12.27 0.42 -5.58
C ARG A 50 11.16 -0.52 -6.07
N ILE A 51 9.97 -0.44 -5.50
CA ILE A 51 8.84 -1.27 -5.91
C ILE A 51 8.45 -1.00 -7.36
N PHE A 52 8.21 0.26 -7.73
CA PHE A 52 7.78 0.60 -9.08
C PHE A 52 8.87 0.48 -10.15
N LYS A 53 10.14 0.52 -9.81
CA LYS A 53 11.25 0.26 -10.73
C LYS A 53 11.57 -1.22 -10.90
N SER A 54 10.94 -2.08 -10.13
CA SER A 54 11.11 -3.53 -10.27
C SER A 54 10.40 -4.04 -11.53
N GLU A 55 10.87 -5.14 -12.07
CA GLU A 55 10.22 -5.80 -13.21
C GLU A 55 8.90 -6.51 -12.85
N ILE A 56 8.50 -6.46 -11.58
CA ILE A 56 7.30 -7.11 -11.06
C ILE A 56 6.01 -6.37 -11.48
N ILE A 57 6.10 -5.07 -11.73
CA ILE A 57 4.97 -4.24 -12.15
C ILE A 57 5.21 -3.72 -13.56
N ASP A 58 4.26 -3.93 -14.46
CA ASP A 58 4.31 -3.39 -15.81
C ASP A 58 4.06 -1.86 -15.77
N GLU A 59 4.92 -1.11 -16.45
CA GLU A 59 4.83 0.35 -16.50
C GLU A 59 3.47 0.87 -16.99
N GLN A 60 2.84 0.16 -17.93
CA GLN A 60 1.52 0.54 -18.45
C GLN A 60 0.43 0.51 -17.38
N ASN A 61 0.63 -0.24 -16.29
CA ASN A 61 -0.33 -0.40 -15.20
C ASN A 61 -0.05 0.50 -13.98
N TYR A 62 1.04 1.28 -13.99
CA TYR A 62 1.43 2.12 -12.84
C TYR A 62 0.30 3.02 -12.37
N ASP A 63 -0.34 3.76 -13.28
CA ASP A 63 -1.40 4.71 -12.91
C ASP A 63 -2.61 4.02 -12.32
N ALA A 64 -3.01 2.89 -12.88
CA ALA A 64 -4.13 2.10 -12.36
C ALA A 64 -3.82 1.51 -10.97
N ILE A 65 -2.61 0.98 -10.78
CA ILE A 65 -2.16 0.41 -9.51
C ILE A 65 -2.06 1.51 -8.44
N ILE A 66 -1.50 2.67 -8.77
CA ILE A 66 -1.42 3.83 -7.88
C ILE A 66 -2.82 4.28 -7.46
N LEU A 67 -3.73 4.47 -8.40
CA LEU A 67 -5.10 4.90 -8.10
C LEU A 67 -5.83 3.89 -7.21
N HIS A 68 -5.72 2.61 -7.52
CA HIS A 68 -6.33 1.55 -6.73
C HIS A 68 -5.73 1.49 -5.32
N THR A 69 -4.39 1.59 -5.19
CA THR A 69 -3.70 1.65 -3.89
C THR A 69 -4.17 2.81 -3.03
N VAL A 70 -4.32 4.00 -3.62
CA VAL A 70 -4.82 5.19 -2.90
C VAL A 70 -6.25 4.99 -2.42
N ASN A 71 -7.10 4.35 -3.23
CA ASN A 71 -8.48 4.02 -2.84
C ASN A 71 -8.52 3.06 -1.65
N LEU A 72 -7.72 2.01 -1.68
CA LEU A 72 -7.62 1.07 -0.56
C LEU A 72 -7.10 1.76 0.71
N LEU A 73 -6.09 2.61 0.56
CA LEU A 73 -5.52 3.38 1.67
C LEU A 73 -6.57 4.34 2.27
N HIS A 74 -7.34 5.02 1.44
CA HIS A 74 -8.41 5.89 1.89
C HIS A 74 -9.46 5.12 2.70
N TYR A 75 -9.83 3.93 2.24
CA TYR A 75 -10.75 3.07 2.98
C TYR A 75 -10.20 2.64 4.34
N LEU A 76 -8.93 2.23 4.41
CA LEU A 76 -8.27 1.90 5.68
C LEU A 76 -8.28 3.10 6.64
N LYS A 77 -8.06 4.30 6.13
CA LYS A 77 -8.12 5.54 6.92
C LYS A 77 -9.51 5.75 7.55
N THR A 78 -10.59 5.43 6.84
CA THR A 78 -11.96 5.51 7.41
C THR A 78 -12.17 4.53 8.56
N LYS A 79 -11.36 3.47 8.64
CA LYS A 79 -11.36 2.49 9.74
C LYS A 79 -10.36 2.80 10.85
N GLY A 80 -9.74 3.96 10.82
CA GLY A 80 -8.75 4.37 11.83
C GLY A 80 -7.37 3.75 11.63
N ILE A 81 -7.08 3.18 10.46
CA ILE A 81 -5.76 2.65 10.11
C ILE A 81 -4.97 3.74 9.39
N TYR A 82 -3.95 4.27 10.04
CA TYR A 82 -3.14 5.37 9.54
C TYR A 82 -1.72 4.91 9.21
N LEU A 83 -1.09 5.60 8.24
CA LEU A 83 0.33 5.43 7.97
C LEU A 83 1.14 6.22 9.00
N ASN A 84 2.14 5.57 9.58
CA ASN A 84 3.14 6.20 10.42
C ASN A 84 4.54 5.65 10.09
N SER A 85 5.57 6.12 10.77
CA SER A 85 6.95 5.73 10.50
C SER A 85 7.24 4.22 10.68
N HIS A 86 6.40 3.48 11.41
CA HIS A 86 6.56 2.05 11.66
C HIS A 86 5.64 1.17 10.83
N SER A 87 4.57 1.73 10.26
CA SER A 87 3.54 0.97 9.52
C SER A 87 3.55 1.23 8.02
N SER A 88 4.04 2.38 7.58
CA SER A 88 3.92 2.84 6.19
C SER A 88 4.53 1.86 5.18
N HIS A 89 5.72 1.32 5.44
CA HIS A 89 6.38 0.40 4.51
C HIS A 89 5.56 -0.88 4.31
N ARG A 90 5.15 -1.52 5.40
CA ARG A 90 4.40 -2.78 5.36
C ARG A 90 3.00 -2.61 4.77
N ILE A 91 2.29 -1.57 5.18
CA ILE A 91 0.94 -1.29 4.65
C ILE A 91 1.02 -0.96 3.15
N LEU A 92 1.88 -0.04 2.74
CA LEU A 92 1.96 0.38 1.34
C LEU A 92 2.41 -0.73 0.41
N SER A 93 3.47 -1.45 0.75
CA SER A 93 3.94 -2.55 -0.10
C SER A 93 2.87 -3.62 -0.29
N THR A 94 2.13 -3.94 0.77
CA THR A 94 1.06 -4.94 0.68
C THR A 94 -0.14 -4.42 -0.10
N LEU A 95 -0.50 -3.14 0.04
CA LEU A 95 -1.56 -2.53 -0.78
C LEU A 95 -1.18 -2.47 -2.26
N ILE A 96 0.07 -2.11 -2.59
CA ILE A 96 0.57 -2.10 -3.96
C ILE A 96 0.55 -3.53 -4.53
N MET A 97 0.98 -4.51 -3.74
CA MET A 97 0.90 -5.92 -4.13
C MET A 97 -0.53 -6.39 -4.42
N LEU A 98 -1.49 -6.06 -3.55
CA LEU A 98 -2.90 -6.39 -3.75
C LEU A 98 -3.46 -5.72 -5.01
N SER A 99 -3.12 -4.45 -5.23
CA SER A 99 -3.52 -3.70 -6.42
C SER A 99 -2.93 -4.31 -7.69
N SER A 100 -1.66 -4.70 -7.66
CA SER A 100 -1.00 -5.41 -8.75
C SER A 100 -1.71 -6.73 -9.07
N LYS A 101 -2.03 -7.53 -8.06
CA LYS A 101 -2.73 -8.81 -8.26
C LYS A 101 -4.12 -8.68 -8.88
N ILE A 102 -4.76 -7.54 -8.72
CA ILE A 102 -6.09 -7.27 -9.30
C ILE A 102 -5.98 -6.74 -10.73
N ILE A 103 -4.96 -5.94 -11.01
CA ILE A 103 -4.83 -5.18 -12.26
C ILE A 103 -3.97 -5.91 -13.30
N GLU A 104 -2.90 -6.56 -12.85
CA GLU A 104 -2.00 -7.29 -13.75
C GLU A 104 -2.68 -8.55 -14.31
N GLU A 105 -2.48 -8.82 -15.59
CA GLU A 105 -2.95 -10.05 -16.22
C GLU A 105 -2.21 -11.28 -15.69
N TYR A 106 -0.91 -11.12 -15.44
CA TYR A 106 -0.02 -12.18 -14.92
C TYR A 106 0.70 -11.70 -13.66
N PRO A 107 0.02 -11.62 -12.51
CA PRO A 107 0.62 -11.11 -11.28
C PRO A 107 1.68 -12.06 -10.72
N TYR A 108 2.73 -11.47 -10.18
CA TYR A 108 3.78 -12.24 -9.51
C TYR A 108 3.32 -12.82 -8.17
N SER A 109 3.89 -13.97 -7.81
CA SER A 109 3.59 -14.64 -6.53
C SER A 109 4.16 -13.88 -5.32
N ASN A 110 3.66 -14.21 -4.13
CA ASN A 110 4.11 -13.61 -2.88
C ASN A 110 5.59 -13.83 -2.60
N TRP A 111 6.20 -14.87 -3.14
CA TRP A 111 7.64 -15.11 -3.01
C TRP A 111 8.47 -13.96 -3.61
N TYR A 112 8.11 -13.52 -4.82
CA TYR A 112 8.79 -12.39 -5.47
C TYR A 112 8.56 -11.09 -4.69
N TRP A 113 7.34 -10.86 -4.23
CA TRP A 113 7.00 -9.70 -3.42
C TRP A 113 7.74 -9.69 -2.09
N ALA A 114 7.86 -10.82 -1.42
CA ALA A 114 8.62 -10.95 -0.18
C ALA A 114 10.08 -10.53 -0.39
N THR A 115 10.71 -11.04 -1.46
CA THR A 115 12.09 -10.69 -1.82
C THR A 115 12.23 -9.19 -2.11
N LEU A 116 11.30 -8.62 -2.89
CA LEU A 116 11.32 -7.19 -3.24
C LEU A 116 11.14 -6.30 -2.01
N CYS A 117 10.22 -6.67 -1.12
CA CYS A 117 9.89 -5.91 0.08
C CYS A 117 10.89 -6.12 1.23
N GLY A 118 11.78 -7.12 1.14
CA GLY A 118 12.74 -7.41 2.19
C GLY A 118 12.11 -8.03 3.43
N VAL A 119 11.08 -8.85 3.27
CA VAL A 119 10.39 -9.58 4.34
C VAL A 119 10.37 -11.07 4.05
N SER A 120 10.05 -11.91 5.04
CA SER A 120 9.86 -13.35 4.81
C SER A 120 8.57 -13.62 4.01
N LEU A 121 8.51 -14.78 3.34
CA LEU A 121 7.29 -15.23 2.68
C LEU A 121 6.14 -15.41 3.67
N GLU A 122 6.43 -15.86 4.86
CA GLU A 122 5.44 -15.98 5.93
C GLU A 122 4.87 -14.61 6.32
N ASP A 123 5.75 -13.63 6.53
CA ASP A 123 5.33 -12.26 6.88
C ASP A 123 4.43 -11.65 5.81
N ILE A 124 4.81 -11.74 4.52
CA ILE A 124 4.01 -11.14 3.46
C ILE A 124 2.65 -11.83 3.31
N ASN A 125 2.59 -13.14 3.52
CA ASN A 125 1.33 -13.88 3.51
C ASN A 125 0.41 -13.46 4.67
N ILE A 126 0.98 -13.22 5.86
CA ILE A 126 0.23 -12.72 7.02
C ILE A 126 -0.25 -11.28 6.75
N MET A 127 0.62 -10.41 6.24
CA MET A 127 0.29 -9.02 5.91
C MET A 127 -0.84 -8.94 4.87
N GLU A 128 -0.77 -9.77 3.83
CA GLU A 128 -1.81 -9.86 2.80
C GLU A 128 -3.16 -10.24 3.40
N ARG A 129 -3.22 -11.33 4.15
CA ARG A 129 -4.48 -11.77 4.80
C ARG A 129 -5.02 -10.72 5.76
N THR A 130 -4.13 -10.09 6.53
CA THR A 130 -4.50 -9.03 7.47
C THR A 130 -5.15 -7.86 6.76
N LEU A 131 -4.56 -7.36 5.67
CA LEU A 131 -5.12 -6.23 4.93
C LEU A 131 -6.42 -6.60 4.23
N ILE A 132 -6.53 -7.80 3.65
CA ILE A 132 -7.78 -8.27 3.05
C ILE A 132 -8.91 -8.28 4.10
N GLN A 133 -8.64 -8.73 5.32
CA GLN A 133 -9.62 -8.70 6.41
C GLN A 133 -9.98 -7.27 6.82
N LEU A 134 -9.01 -6.39 6.96
CA LEU A 134 -9.23 -4.98 7.29
C LEU A 134 -9.99 -4.23 6.20
N LEU A 135 -9.88 -4.68 4.97
CA LEU A 135 -10.64 -4.18 3.81
C LEU A 135 -12.03 -4.85 3.68
N ASP A 136 -12.47 -5.63 4.68
CA ASP A 136 -13.73 -6.38 4.67
C ASP A 136 -13.89 -7.29 3.46
N TYR A 137 -12.78 -7.85 2.96
CA TYR A 137 -12.74 -8.67 1.74
C TYR A 137 -13.23 -7.93 0.48
N ASN A 138 -13.37 -6.62 0.54
CA ASN A 138 -13.80 -5.80 -0.58
C ASN A 138 -12.62 -5.07 -1.21
N LEU A 139 -11.98 -5.71 -2.18
CA LEU A 139 -10.86 -5.13 -2.91
C LEU A 139 -11.31 -4.26 -4.10
N HIS A 140 -12.59 -4.33 -4.47
CA HIS A 140 -13.21 -3.49 -5.48
C HIS A 140 -13.99 -2.34 -4.85
N ILE A 141 -13.33 -1.55 -4.03
CA ILE A 141 -13.96 -0.44 -3.32
C ILE A 141 -14.37 0.61 -4.34
N VAL A 142 -15.69 0.76 -4.50
CA VAL A 142 -16.27 1.82 -5.31
C VAL A 142 -16.33 3.08 -4.46
N ILE A 143 -15.50 4.05 -4.79
CA ILE A 143 -15.62 5.41 -4.25
C ILE A 143 -16.61 6.21 -5.10
N SER A 144 -17.27 7.18 -4.50
CA SER A 144 -18.13 8.08 -5.27
C SER A 144 -17.32 8.78 -6.38
N GLN A 145 -17.98 9.14 -7.48
CA GLN A 145 -17.32 9.86 -8.58
C GLN A 145 -16.59 11.13 -8.09
N GLN A 146 -17.17 11.83 -7.11
CA GLN A 146 -16.56 13.01 -6.53
C GLN A 146 -15.30 12.70 -5.73
N GLN A 147 -15.29 11.61 -4.97
CA GLN A 147 -14.10 11.14 -4.23
C GLN A 147 -13.02 10.69 -5.20
N ALA A 148 -13.38 9.93 -6.24
CA ALA A 148 -12.46 9.54 -7.30
C ALA A 148 -11.83 10.76 -7.98
N LEU A 149 -12.62 11.76 -8.29
CA LEU A 149 -12.15 13.01 -8.91
C LEU A 149 -11.21 13.80 -7.99
N ASN A 150 -11.51 13.85 -6.69
CA ASN A 150 -10.67 14.53 -5.71
C ASN A 150 -9.33 13.81 -5.52
N ILE A 151 -9.35 12.48 -5.44
CA ILE A 151 -8.14 11.66 -5.37
C ILE A 151 -7.33 11.82 -6.66
N TYR A 152 -7.99 11.78 -7.80
CA TYR A 152 -7.35 11.97 -9.10
C TYR A 152 -6.67 13.35 -9.22
N LYS A 153 -7.35 14.42 -8.79
CA LYS A 153 -6.77 15.76 -8.76
C LYS A 153 -5.60 15.90 -7.79
N SER A 154 -5.57 15.12 -6.73
CA SER A 154 -4.43 15.11 -5.79
C SER A 154 -3.21 14.36 -6.35
N ILE A 155 -3.44 13.43 -7.30
CA ILE A 155 -2.39 12.63 -7.93
C ILE A 155 -1.92 13.25 -9.25
N TYR A 156 -2.83 13.88 -10.01
CA TYR A 156 -2.57 14.53 -11.32
C TYR A 156 -2.75 16.04 -11.26
#